data_201b31f319983786754f1805bd7686a2
#
_entry.id   201b31f319983786754f1805bd7686a2
#
_cell.length_a   1.000
_cell.length_b   1.000
_cell.length_c   1.000
_cell.angle_alpha   90.00
_cell.angle_beta   90.00
_cell.angle_gamma   90.00
#
_symmetry.space_group_name_H-M   'P 1'
#
loop_
_entity.id
_entity.type
_entity.pdbx_description
1 polymer ?
#
loop_
_entity_poly.entity_id
_entity_poly.type
_entity_poly.pdbx_seq_one_letter_code
_entity_poly.pdbx_strand_id
1 'polypeptide(L)'
;INGRIYDTMIAASLVNENRYRFDLNSLGWDYVGQGKNETELNNAAKEWGVDPKADMWKLPALYVGNYAERDAELTYALWRVMQKEISNQDLGSIFDLETDLFPCLVDMRFKGVRVDTESAHKLKQQLSEQEKQLLQEVTKETGEECQIWAARSIAKVFDKLKLPYERTEKTQAPSFTKNFLSNHEHPLVKRIAKAREINKAHTTFIDTIIKYEHKGRIHADINQIRSDQGGTVTGRFSYSNPNLQQIPA
;
A
#
# COMPACT_ATOMS: atom_id res chain seq x y z
N ILE A 1 2.28 26.13 -13.71
CA ILE A 1 0.88 26.20 -14.17
C ILE A 1 0.19 27.24 -13.29
N ASN A 2 -0.39 28.24 -13.89
CA ASN A 2 -1.18 29.26 -13.21
C ASN A 2 -2.66 28.92 -13.34
N GLY A 3 -3.40 28.88 -12.23
CA GLY A 3 -4.82 28.55 -12.20
C GLY A 3 -5.14 27.32 -11.36
N ARG A 4 -6.45 27.08 -11.17
CA ARG A 4 -6.96 25.94 -10.41
C ARG A 4 -6.84 24.66 -11.25
N ILE A 5 -6.35 23.59 -10.65
CA ILE A 5 -6.20 22.29 -11.30
C ILE A 5 -7.39 21.41 -10.88
N TYR A 6 -8.14 20.92 -11.85
CA TYR A 6 -9.23 19.98 -11.64
C TYR A 6 -8.78 18.58 -12.05
N ASP A 7 -9.00 17.60 -11.18
CA ASP A 7 -8.68 16.19 -11.44
C ASP A 7 -9.95 15.40 -11.73
N THR A 8 -10.02 14.78 -12.91
CA THR A 8 -11.17 13.98 -13.31
C THR A 8 -11.32 12.68 -12.50
N MET A 9 -10.25 12.18 -11.87
CA MET A 9 -10.33 11.04 -10.96
C MET A 9 -11.02 11.42 -9.65
N ILE A 10 -10.70 12.60 -9.09
CA ILE A 10 -11.38 13.15 -7.91
C ILE A 10 -12.86 13.38 -8.22
N ALA A 11 -13.16 14.02 -9.34
CA ALA A 11 -14.53 14.24 -9.79
C ALA A 11 -15.32 12.91 -9.91
N ALA A 12 -14.77 11.94 -10.61
CA ALA A 12 -15.42 10.64 -10.82
C ALA A 12 -15.62 9.85 -9.52
N SER A 13 -14.70 9.97 -8.55
CA SER A 13 -14.83 9.30 -7.25
C SER A 13 -15.94 9.88 -6.38
N LEU A 14 -16.22 11.17 -6.51
CA LEU A 14 -17.35 11.83 -5.83
C LEU A 14 -18.68 11.50 -6.50
N VAL A 15 -18.70 11.42 -7.83
CA VAL A 15 -19.89 11.07 -8.62
C VAL A 15 -20.33 9.63 -8.38
N ASN A 16 -19.37 8.70 -8.21
CA ASN A 16 -19.66 7.31 -7.91
C ASN A 16 -18.50 6.64 -7.14
N GLU A 17 -18.56 6.67 -5.81
CA GLU A 17 -17.56 6.11 -4.90
C GLU A 17 -17.48 4.57 -4.93
N ASN A 18 -18.51 3.90 -5.46
CA ASN A 18 -18.58 2.44 -5.50
C ASN A 18 -17.81 1.82 -6.68
N ARG A 19 -17.25 2.64 -7.56
CA ARG A 19 -16.44 2.15 -8.67
C ARG A 19 -15.15 1.50 -8.17
N TYR A 20 -14.69 0.47 -8.89
CA TYR A 20 -13.40 -0.16 -8.65
C TYR A 20 -12.25 0.53 -9.37
N ARG A 21 -12.53 1.15 -10.54
CA ARG A 21 -11.53 1.73 -11.42
C ARG A 21 -11.84 3.17 -11.74
N PHE A 22 -10.85 4.02 -11.56
CA PHE A 22 -10.90 5.45 -11.87
C PHE A 22 -9.83 5.85 -12.92
N ASP A 23 -9.22 4.86 -13.59
CA ASP A 23 -8.30 5.14 -14.70
C ASP A 23 -9.04 5.77 -15.90
N LEU A 24 -8.31 6.59 -16.66
CA LEU A 24 -8.86 7.36 -17.76
C LEU A 24 -9.54 6.47 -18.82
N ASN A 25 -9.02 5.29 -19.10
CA ASN A 25 -9.62 4.38 -20.09
C ASN A 25 -10.99 3.87 -19.62
N SER A 26 -11.09 3.41 -18.38
CA SER A 26 -12.36 2.92 -17.81
C SER A 26 -13.41 4.03 -17.70
N LEU A 27 -13.00 5.21 -17.24
CA LEU A 27 -13.90 6.37 -17.18
C LEU A 27 -14.32 6.86 -18.55
N GLY A 28 -13.39 6.85 -19.52
CA GLY A 28 -13.67 7.24 -20.90
C GLY A 28 -14.75 6.36 -21.55
N TRP A 29 -14.64 5.05 -21.41
CA TRP A 29 -15.65 4.12 -21.93
C TRP A 29 -17.00 4.30 -21.28
N ASP A 30 -17.05 4.44 -19.97
CA ASP A 30 -18.30 4.48 -19.22
C ASP A 30 -19.06 5.82 -19.37
N TYR A 31 -18.34 6.95 -19.44
CA TYR A 31 -18.96 8.27 -19.45
C TYR A 31 -18.92 9.00 -20.80
N VAL A 32 -17.96 8.64 -21.66
CA VAL A 32 -17.76 9.31 -22.97
C VAL A 32 -18.04 8.35 -24.13
N GLY A 33 -18.08 7.05 -23.90
CA GLY A 33 -18.24 6.02 -24.93
C GLY A 33 -16.99 5.81 -25.77
N GLN A 34 -15.83 6.25 -25.30
CA GLN A 34 -14.55 6.17 -26.00
C GLN A 34 -13.43 5.89 -25.00
N GLY A 35 -12.41 5.14 -25.45
CA GLY A 35 -11.23 4.81 -24.66
C GLY A 35 -9.95 5.43 -25.19
N LYS A 36 -8.86 5.07 -24.54
CA LYS A 36 -7.50 5.38 -25.00
C LYS A 36 -7.19 4.68 -26.32
N ASN A 37 -6.27 5.24 -27.08
CA ASN A 37 -5.69 4.57 -28.23
C ASN A 37 -4.19 4.32 -27.95
N GLU A 38 -3.87 3.10 -27.57
CA GLU A 38 -2.50 2.67 -27.24
C GLU A 38 -1.88 1.82 -28.36
N THR A 39 -2.54 1.65 -29.50
CA THR A 39 -2.13 0.70 -30.55
C THR A 39 -0.78 1.05 -31.13
N GLU A 40 -0.58 2.30 -31.57
CA GLU A 40 0.69 2.75 -32.16
C GLU A 40 1.82 2.71 -31.14
N LEU A 41 1.57 3.17 -29.92
CA LEU A 41 2.52 3.13 -28.82
C LEU A 41 2.98 1.69 -28.52
N ASN A 42 2.05 0.75 -28.42
CA ASN A 42 2.35 -0.65 -28.13
C ASN A 42 3.12 -1.32 -29.27
N ASN A 43 2.78 -1.01 -30.53
CA ASN A 43 3.50 -1.52 -31.69
C ASN A 43 4.94 -0.99 -31.73
N ALA A 44 5.12 0.29 -31.55
CA ALA A 44 6.45 0.91 -31.49
C ALA A 44 7.28 0.35 -30.33
N ALA A 45 6.70 0.22 -29.12
CA ALA A 45 7.39 -0.35 -27.97
C ALA A 45 7.86 -1.79 -28.24
N LYS A 46 7.03 -2.61 -28.89
CA LYS A 46 7.38 -3.98 -29.30
C LYS A 46 8.52 -4.00 -30.33
N GLU A 47 8.48 -3.13 -31.31
CA GLU A 47 9.51 -3.03 -32.36
C GLU A 47 10.86 -2.58 -31.74
N TRP A 48 10.82 -1.66 -30.79
CA TRP A 48 12.01 -1.14 -30.12
C TRP A 48 12.47 -2.01 -28.94
N GLY A 49 11.73 -3.05 -28.57
CA GLY A 49 12.09 -3.95 -27.47
C GLY A 49 12.05 -3.28 -26.09
N VAL A 50 11.14 -2.33 -25.87
CA VAL A 50 11.00 -1.55 -24.64
C VAL A 50 9.60 -1.70 -24.02
N ASP A 51 9.48 -1.41 -22.74
CA ASP A 51 8.18 -1.38 -22.07
C ASP A 51 7.40 -0.10 -22.45
N PRO A 52 6.14 -0.21 -22.94
CA PRO A 52 5.38 0.93 -23.42
C PRO A 52 5.04 1.96 -22.34
N LYS A 53 5.09 1.60 -21.04
CA LYS A 53 4.79 2.51 -19.93
C LYS A 53 6.06 2.97 -19.23
N ALA A 54 6.93 2.04 -18.82
CA ALA A 54 8.14 2.35 -18.09
C ALA A 54 9.20 3.03 -18.95
N ASP A 55 9.25 2.68 -20.24
CA ASP A 55 10.29 3.11 -21.18
C ASP A 55 9.77 4.04 -22.28
N MET A 56 8.56 4.57 -22.18
CA MET A 56 7.93 5.45 -23.17
C MET A 56 8.84 6.62 -23.60
N TRP A 57 9.61 7.14 -22.66
CA TRP A 57 10.57 8.23 -22.89
C TRP A 57 11.71 7.89 -23.86
N LYS A 58 11.94 6.60 -24.14
CA LYS A 58 12.92 6.13 -25.12
C LYS A 58 12.38 6.12 -26.55
N LEU A 59 11.06 6.20 -26.72
CA LEU A 59 10.42 6.18 -28.03
C LEU A 59 10.41 7.54 -28.67
N PRO A 60 10.57 7.63 -30.01
CA PRO A 60 10.40 8.88 -30.75
C PRO A 60 9.02 9.50 -30.53
N ALA A 61 8.97 10.83 -30.47
CA ALA A 61 7.73 11.59 -30.25
C ALA A 61 6.63 11.27 -31.26
N LEU A 62 7.00 10.86 -32.48
CA LEU A 62 6.06 10.44 -33.51
C LEU A 62 5.10 9.34 -33.06
N TYR A 63 5.59 8.37 -32.29
CA TYR A 63 4.78 7.24 -31.80
C TYR A 63 4.05 7.53 -30.50
N VAL A 64 4.53 8.52 -29.72
CA VAL A 64 3.95 8.90 -28.44
C VAL A 64 2.92 10.02 -28.60
N GLY A 65 3.04 10.83 -29.68
CA GLY A 65 2.22 12.04 -29.89
C GLY A 65 0.72 11.73 -29.92
N ASN A 66 0.31 10.84 -30.81
CA ASN A 66 -1.10 10.46 -30.96
C ASN A 66 -1.71 9.90 -29.66
N TYR A 67 -0.92 9.15 -28.90
CA TYR A 67 -1.33 8.67 -27.58
C TYR A 67 -1.55 9.82 -26.59
N ALA A 68 -0.61 10.77 -26.52
CA ALA A 68 -0.68 11.90 -25.62
C ALA A 68 -1.82 12.88 -25.98
N GLU A 69 -2.00 13.15 -27.27
CA GLU A 69 -3.13 13.96 -27.77
C GLU A 69 -4.46 13.32 -27.41
N ARG A 70 -4.59 12.02 -27.63
CA ARG A 70 -5.80 11.28 -27.31
C ARG A 70 -6.11 11.27 -25.82
N ASP A 71 -5.12 11.15 -24.97
CA ASP A 71 -5.30 11.23 -23.52
C ASP A 71 -5.79 12.62 -23.08
N ALA A 72 -5.27 13.67 -23.67
CA ALA A 72 -5.70 15.04 -23.40
C ALA A 72 -7.15 15.30 -23.86
N GLU A 73 -7.50 14.89 -25.09
CA GLU A 73 -8.86 14.99 -25.64
C GLU A 73 -9.88 14.25 -24.77
N LEU A 74 -9.57 13.00 -24.43
CA LEU A 74 -10.43 12.14 -23.62
C LEU A 74 -10.61 12.71 -22.20
N THR A 75 -9.54 13.24 -21.60
CA THR A 75 -9.60 13.90 -20.30
C THR A 75 -10.51 15.15 -20.36
N TYR A 76 -10.40 15.95 -21.40
CA TYR A 76 -11.27 17.12 -21.55
C TYR A 76 -12.73 16.72 -21.78
N ALA A 77 -12.99 15.72 -22.63
CA ALA A 77 -14.33 15.21 -22.86
C ALA A 77 -14.96 14.67 -21.57
N LEU A 78 -14.19 13.88 -20.80
CA LEU A 78 -14.60 13.37 -19.50
C LEU A 78 -14.90 14.51 -18.51
N TRP A 79 -14.05 15.52 -18.45
CA TRP A 79 -14.29 16.70 -17.60
C TRP A 79 -15.64 17.37 -17.89
N ARG A 80 -16.01 17.51 -19.15
CA ARG A 80 -17.30 18.09 -19.55
C ARG A 80 -18.49 17.26 -19.05
N VAL A 81 -18.36 15.96 -18.97
CA VAL A 81 -19.39 15.07 -18.37
C VAL A 81 -19.38 15.19 -16.86
N MET A 82 -18.21 15.14 -16.22
CA MET A 82 -18.09 15.26 -14.76
C MET A 82 -18.65 16.57 -14.23
N GLN A 83 -18.45 17.69 -14.92
CA GLN A 83 -19.04 18.97 -14.53
C GLN A 83 -20.57 18.92 -14.44
N LYS A 84 -21.23 18.22 -15.37
CA LYS A 84 -22.69 18.04 -15.36
C LYS A 84 -23.12 17.15 -14.19
N GLU A 85 -22.42 16.04 -13.99
CA GLU A 85 -22.74 15.09 -12.92
C GLU A 85 -22.53 15.71 -11.52
N ILE A 86 -21.47 16.48 -11.32
CA ILE A 86 -21.22 17.23 -10.08
C ILE A 86 -22.39 18.22 -9.81
N SER A 87 -22.84 18.92 -10.87
CA SER A 87 -23.97 19.84 -10.74
C SER A 87 -25.29 19.11 -10.48
N ASN A 88 -25.57 18.02 -11.20
CA ASN A 88 -26.79 17.25 -11.08
C ASN A 88 -26.96 16.63 -9.68
N GLN A 89 -25.85 16.26 -9.03
CA GLN A 89 -25.83 15.60 -7.73
C GLN A 89 -25.53 16.54 -6.56
N ASP A 90 -25.46 17.86 -6.81
CA ASP A 90 -25.13 18.90 -5.81
C ASP A 90 -23.81 18.65 -5.07
N LEU A 91 -22.80 18.17 -5.80
CA LEU A 91 -21.47 17.85 -5.25
C LEU A 91 -20.47 19.00 -5.33
N GLY A 92 -20.89 20.21 -5.74
CA GLY A 92 -19.99 21.33 -6.00
C GLY A 92 -19.10 21.68 -4.82
N SER A 93 -19.68 21.81 -3.63
CA SER A 93 -18.95 22.20 -2.42
C SER A 93 -17.89 21.18 -1.99
N ILE A 94 -18.22 19.88 -2.06
CA ILE A 94 -17.27 18.83 -1.73
C ILE A 94 -16.18 18.67 -2.80
N PHE A 95 -16.54 18.84 -4.07
CA PHE A 95 -15.56 18.83 -5.15
C PHE A 95 -14.56 19.99 -5.04
N ASP A 96 -15.03 21.17 -4.65
CA ASP A 96 -14.17 22.32 -4.38
C ASP A 96 -13.21 22.05 -3.22
N LEU A 97 -13.70 21.48 -2.12
CA LEU A 97 -12.89 21.10 -0.97
C LEU A 97 -11.79 20.10 -1.37
N GLU A 98 -12.15 19.01 -2.06
CA GLU A 98 -11.19 17.98 -2.47
C GLU A 98 -10.17 18.52 -3.49
N THR A 99 -10.60 19.43 -4.37
CA THR A 99 -9.71 20.07 -5.34
C THR A 99 -8.68 20.98 -4.64
N ASP A 100 -9.11 21.78 -3.66
CA ASP A 100 -8.24 22.68 -2.92
C ASP A 100 -7.32 21.91 -1.94
N LEU A 101 -7.73 20.75 -1.50
CA LEU A 101 -6.93 19.84 -0.67
C LEU A 101 -5.78 19.20 -1.44
N PHE A 102 -5.95 18.91 -2.72
CA PHE A 102 -4.95 18.22 -3.53
C PHE A 102 -3.55 18.88 -3.51
N PRO A 103 -3.38 20.18 -3.74
CA PRO A 103 -2.08 20.85 -3.60
C PRO A 103 -1.47 20.71 -2.20
N CYS A 104 -2.29 20.75 -1.16
CA CYS A 104 -1.84 20.56 0.22
C CYS A 104 -1.25 19.15 0.43
N LEU A 105 -1.89 18.12 -0.11
CA LEU A 105 -1.37 16.75 -0.03
C LEU A 105 -0.07 16.56 -0.82
N VAL A 106 0.06 17.23 -1.98
CA VAL A 106 1.31 17.26 -2.75
C VAL A 106 2.43 17.91 -1.93
N ASP A 107 2.16 19.04 -1.29
CA ASP A 107 3.14 19.73 -0.43
C ASP A 107 3.51 18.88 0.79
N MET A 108 2.55 18.22 1.42
CA MET A 108 2.80 17.29 2.53
C MET A 108 3.72 16.14 2.10
N ARG A 109 3.45 15.53 0.94
CA ARG A 109 4.30 14.48 0.37
C ARG A 109 5.70 15.00 0.04
N PHE A 110 5.79 16.16 -0.60
CA PHE A 110 7.07 16.79 -0.93
C PHE A 110 7.89 17.11 0.31
N LYS A 111 7.27 17.67 1.36
CA LYS A 111 7.90 17.93 2.65
C LYS A 111 8.32 16.64 3.36
N GLY A 112 7.49 15.61 3.31
CA GLY A 112 7.69 14.33 3.97
C GLY A 112 7.66 14.37 5.50
N VAL A 113 7.68 13.21 6.12
CA VAL A 113 7.70 13.01 7.57
C VAL A 113 9.14 12.85 8.05
N ARG A 114 9.55 13.62 9.05
CA ARG A 114 10.89 13.53 9.64
C ARG A 114 11.08 12.21 10.38
N VAL A 115 12.24 11.59 10.20
CA VAL A 115 12.62 10.33 10.85
C VAL A 115 13.93 10.50 11.58
N ASP A 116 14.00 9.99 12.80
CA ASP A 116 15.24 9.79 13.53
C ASP A 116 15.84 8.43 13.14
N THR A 117 16.70 8.47 12.14
CA THR A 117 17.32 7.26 11.57
C THR A 117 18.27 6.57 12.55
N GLU A 118 18.97 7.33 13.38
CA GLU A 118 19.89 6.77 14.38
C GLU A 118 19.13 5.98 15.43
N SER A 119 18.05 6.57 15.98
CA SER A 119 17.17 5.88 16.90
C SER A 119 16.48 4.67 16.28
N ALA A 120 16.09 4.74 15.01
CA ALA A 120 15.50 3.61 14.30
C ALA A 120 16.49 2.42 14.18
N HIS A 121 17.74 2.69 13.83
CA HIS A 121 18.79 1.65 13.77
C HIS A 121 19.09 1.03 15.13
N LYS A 122 19.22 1.85 16.18
CA LYS A 122 19.42 1.37 17.56
C LYS A 122 18.26 0.50 18.03
N LEU A 123 17.02 0.94 17.79
CA LEU A 123 15.83 0.19 18.17
C LEU A 123 15.74 -1.15 17.41
N LYS A 124 16.04 -1.16 16.11
CA LYS A 124 16.11 -2.39 15.33
C LYS A 124 17.07 -3.40 15.95
N GLN A 125 18.28 -2.97 16.29
CA GLN A 125 19.28 -3.84 16.88
C GLN A 125 18.82 -4.39 18.25
N GLN A 126 18.26 -3.53 19.11
CA GLN A 126 17.73 -3.95 20.41
C GLN A 126 16.61 -4.98 20.28
N LEU A 127 15.64 -4.74 19.39
CA LEU A 127 14.51 -5.65 19.17
C LEU A 127 14.98 -6.99 18.58
N SER A 128 15.92 -6.96 17.62
CA SER A 128 16.50 -8.18 17.04
C SER A 128 17.22 -9.04 18.09
N GLU A 129 17.97 -8.40 19.00
CA GLU A 129 18.64 -9.11 20.09
C GLU A 129 17.65 -9.69 21.10
N GLN A 130 16.61 -8.93 21.46
CA GLN A 130 15.54 -9.42 22.35
C GLN A 130 14.80 -10.62 21.74
N GLU A 131 14.47 -10.59 20.44
CA GLU A 131 13.87 -11.71 19.73
C GLU A 131 14.75 -12.96 19.83
N LYS A 132 16.04 -12.79 19.52
CA LYS A 132 17.03 -13.89 19.56
C LYS A 132 17.13 -14.50 20.96
N GLN A 133 17.15 -13.69 22.00
CA GLN A 133 17.18 -14.17 23.40
C GLN A 133 15.94 -14.98 23.74
N LEU A 134 14.73 -14.50 23.40
CA LEU A 134 13.49 -15.23 23.64
C LEU A 134 13.47 -16.59 22.93
N LEU A 135 13.96 -16.66 21.69
CA LEU A 135 14.01 -17.91 20.95
C LEU A 135 15.09 -18.86 21.45
N GLN A 136 16.23 -18.36 21.93
CA GLN A 136 17.25 -19.17 22.57
C GLN A 136 16.73 -19.82 23.86
N GLU A 137 15.91 -19.08 24.66
CA GLU A 137 15.28 -19.66 25.85
C GLU A 137 14.30 -20.78 25.49
N VAL A 138 13.49 -20.60 24.44
CA VAL A 138 12.60 -21.65 23.93
C VAL A 138 13.40 -22.88 23.48
N THR A 139 14.47 -22.67 22.73
CA THR A 139 15.34 -23.77 22.25
C THR A 139 16.04 -24.49 23.42
N LYS A 140 16.53 -23.76 24.41
CA LYS A 140 17.20 -24.32 25.58
C LYS A 140 16.29 -25.22 26.40
N GLU A 141 15.02 -24.84 26.55
CA GLU A 141 14.07 -25.62 27.38
C GLU A 141 13.42 -26.79 26.61
N THR A 142 13.27 -26.68 25.29
CA THR A 142 12.58 -27.71 24.48
C THR A 142 13.51 -28.59 23.65
N GLY A 143 14.73 -28.11 23.39
CA GLY A 143 15.66 -28.76 22.46
C GLY A 143 15.29 -28.54 20.99
N GLU A 144 14.24 -27.78 20.68
CA GLU A 144 13.74 -27.54 19.31
C GLU A 144 13.98 -26.09 18.90
N GLU A 145 14.55 -25.88 17.72
CA GLU A 145 14.67 -24.55 17.13
C GLU A 145 13.28 -24.06 16.68
N CYS A 146 12.88 -22.89 17.15
CA CYS A 146 11.56 -22.33 16.88
C CYS A 146 11.61 -21.27 15.77
N GLN A 147 11.14 -21.63 14.58
CA GLN A 147 10.87 -20.69 13.49
C GLN A 147 9.46 -20.11 13.67
N ILE A 148 9.37 -18.92 14.19
CA ILE A 148 8.12 -18.30 14.69
C ILE A 148 7.01 -18.14 13.65
N TRP A 149 7.31 -18.10 12.34
CA TRP A 149 6.32 -18.02 11.26
C TRP A 149 6.00 -19.36 10.61
N ALA A 150 6.74 -20.42 10.96
CA ALA A 150 6.50 -21.75 10.45
C ALA A 150 5.64 -22.57 11.43
N ALA A 151 4.37 -22.80 11.10
CA ALA A 151 3.43 -23.53 11.96
C ALA A 151 3.95 -24.92 12.36
N ARG A 152 4.63 -25.64 11.43
CA ARG A 152 5.24 -26.95 11.72
C ARG A 152 6.37 -26.87 12.75
N SER A 153 7.14 -25.78 12.76
CA SER A 153 8.21 -25.59 13.75
C SER A 153 7.64 -25.34 15.14
N ILE A 154 6.59 -24.48 15.22
CA ILE A 154 5.90 -24.24 16.50
C ILE A 154 5.21 -25.52 17.01
N ALA A 155 4.62 -26.32 16.12
CA ALA A 155 4.00 -27.59 16.51
C ALA A 155 5.00 -28.53 17.20
N LYS A 156 6.24 -28.63 16.73
CA LYS A 156 7.29 -29.42 17.41
C LYS A 156 7.55 -28.94 18.84
N VAL A 157 7.57 -27.64 19.06
CA VAL A 157 7.71 -27.06 20.41
C VAL A 157 6.52 -27.45 21.29
N PHE A 158 5.28 -27.36 20.78
CA PHE A 158 4.07 -27.75 21.49
C PHE A 158 4.05 -29.26 21.81
N ASP A 159 4.47 -30.10 20.87
CA ASP A 159 4.56 -31.55 21.06
C ASP A 159 5.57 -31.90 22.17
N LYS A 160 6.73 -31.23 22.21
CA LYS A 160 7.71 -31.39 23.30
C LYS A 160 7.17 -30.99 24.66
N LEU A 161 6.37 -29.94 24.70
CA LEU A 161 5.72 -29.45 25.92
C LEU A 161 4.45 -30.22 26.27
N LYS A 162 4.03 -31.16 25.42
CA LYS A 162 2.75 -31.91 25.53
C LYS A 162 1.53 -30.99 25.65
N LEU A 163 1.56 -29.88 24.91
CA LEU A 163 0.50 -28.90 24.88
C LEU A 163 -0.40 -29.14 23.66
N PRO A 164 -1.74 -29.03 23.80
CA PRO A 164 -2.67 -29.11 22.69
C PRO A 164 -2.59 -27.86 21.82
N TYR A 165 -2.88 -27.99 20.53
CA TYR A 165 -2.99 -26.88 19.60
C TYR A 165 -4.08 -27.12 18.55
N GLU A 166 -4.57 -26.02 17.99
CA GLU A 166 -5.61 -26.03 16.98
C GLU A 166 -5.09 -26.51 15.62
N ARG A 167 -5.99 -27.06 14.82
CA ARG A 167 -5.75 -27.45 13.44
C ARG A 167 -6.74 -26.79 12.52
N THR A 168 -6.34 -26.50 11.30
CA THR A 168 -7.24 -25.93 10.29
C THR A 168 -8.28 -26.98 9.86
N GLU A 169 -9.53 -26.58 9.69
CA GLU A 169 -10.64 -27.48 9.33
C GLU A 169 -10.39 -28.23 8.01
N LYS A 170 -9.90 -27.52 6.98
CA LYS A 170 -9.76 -28.06 5.62
C LYS A 170 -8.55 -28.98 5.46
N THR A 171 -7.39 -28.63 6.01
CA THR A 171 -6.13 -29.31 5.73
C THR A 171 -5.56 -30.05 6.94
N GLN A 172 -6.18 -29.92 8.11
CA GLN A 172 -5.68 -30.46 9.38
C GLN A 172 -4.25 -30.03 9.74
N ALA A 173 -3.79 -28.95 9.11
CA ALA A 173 -2.47 -28.37 9.39
C ALA A 173 -2.48 -27.64 10.76
N PRO A 174 -1.36 -27.63 11.50
CA PRO A 174 -1.25 -26.87 12.75
C PRO A 174 -1.59 -25.38 12.52
N SER A 175 -2.36 -24.79 13.43
CA SER A 175 -2.79 -23.40 13.37
C SER A 175 -2.41 -22.67 14.67
N PHE A 176 -1.62 -21.61 14.53
CA PHE A 176 -1.14 -20.76 15.64
C PHE A 176 -1.47 -19.30 15.36
N THR A 177 -2.73 -18.95 15.59
CA THR A 177 -3.20 -17.56 15.43
C THR A 177 -2.58 -16.66 16.49
N LYS A 178 -2.60 -15.32 16.23
CA LYS A 178 -2.13 -14.33 17.20
C LYS A 178 -2.89 -14.50 18.52
N ASN A 179 -4.22 -14.61 18.47
CA ASN A 179 -5.07 -14.71 19.65
C ASN A 179 -4.78 -15.99 20.45
N PHE A 180 -4.63 -17.14 19.78
CA PHE A 180 -4.29 -18.39 20.42
C PHE A 180 -2.97 -18.29 21.20
N LEU A 181 -1.91 -17.78 20.58
CA LEU A 181 -0.59 -17.68 21.22
C LEU A 181 -0.57 -16.61 22.34
N SER A 182 -1.23 -15.48 22.15
CA SER A 182 -1.22 -14.39 23.14
C SER A 182 -2.03 -14.71 24.41
N ASN A 183 -3.10 -15.51 24.28
CA ASN A 183 -3.97 -15.90 25.39
C ASN A 183 -3.51 -17.18 26.09
N HIS A 184 -2.47 -17.84 25.59
CA HIS A 184 -1.99 -19.09 26.16
C HIS A 184 -1.26 -18.86 27.48
N GLU A 185 -1.51 -19.69 28.51
CA GLU A 185 -0.96 -19.48 29.86
C GLU A 185 0.51 -19.89 29.99
N HIS A 186 0.96 -20.82 29.17
CA HIS A 186 2.32 -21.40 29.28
C HIS A 186 3.42 -20.36 28.97
N PRO A 187 4.44 -20.19 29.85
CA PRO A 187 5.46 -19.14 29.73
C PRO A 187 6.22 -19.17 28.40
N LEU A 188 6.60 -20.35 27.90
CA LEU A 188 7.33 -20.48 26.61
C LEU A 188 6.46 -20.10 25.43
N VAL A 189 5.14 -20.36 25.46
CA VAL A 189 4.21 -19.95 24.40
C VAL A 189 4.07 -18.43 24.39
N LYS A 190 4.02 -17.79 25.56
CA LYS A 190 4.06 -16.31 25.67
C LYS A 190 5.35 -15.73 25.09
N ARG A 191 6.51 -16.40 25.28
CA ARG A 191 7.77 -15.98 24.64
C ARG A 191 7.70 -16.06 23.11
N ILE A 192 7.11 -17.11 22.56
CA ILE A 192 6.90 -17.24 21.09
C ILE A 192 5.96 -16.12 20.60
N ALA A 193 4.87 -15.84 21.31
CA ALA A 193 3.96 -14.75 20.96
C ALA A 193 4.68 -13.39 20.99
N LYS A 194 5.49 -13.14 22.02
CA LYS A 194 6.29 -11.91 22.15
C LYS A 194 7.39 -11.81 21.08
N ALA A 195 8.05 -12.92 20.76
CA ALA A 195 9.02 -12.96 19.67
C ALA A 195 8.39 -12.61 18.31
N ARG A 196 7.17 -13.08 18.01
CA ARG A 196 6.42 -12.69 16.81
C ARG A 196 6.10 -11.18 16.79
N GLU A 197 5.67 -10.64 17.92
CA GLU A 197 5.38 -9.20 18.04
C GLU A 197 6.64 -8.37 17.75
N ILE A 198 7.75 -8.70 18.41
CA ILE A 198 9.04 -8.04 18.25
C ILE A 198 9.57 -8.18 16.83
N ASN A 199 9.53 -9.39 16.25
CA ASN A 199 9.93 -9.63 14.87
C ASN A 199 9.14 -8.74 13.91
N LYS A 200 7.80 -8.71 14.04
CA LYS A 200 6.97 -7.84 13.21
C LYS A 200 7.32 -6.36 13.38
N ALA A 201 7.62 -5.92 14.61
CA ALA A 201 7.98 -4.54 14.87
C ALA A 201 9.24 -4.11 14.11
N HIS A 202 10.31 -4.91 14.17
CA HIS A 202 11.55 -4.51 13.51
C HIS A 202 11.58 -4.84 12.00
N THR A 203 11.05 -6.00 11.56
CA THR A 203 11.13 -6.39 10.15
C THR A 203 10.07 -5.73 9.28
N THR A 204 8.87 -5.44 9.82
CA THR A 204 7.78 -4.84 9.04
C THR A 204 7.79 -3.32 9.16
N PHE A 205 7.95 -2.77 10.35
CA PHE A 205 7.83 -1.33 10.54
C PHE A 205 9.17 -0.62 10.46
N ILE A 206 10.17 -1.01 11.26
CA ILE A 206 11.45 -0.29 11.30
C ILE A 206 12.23 -0.48 10.00
N ASP A 207 12.28 -1.68 9.44
CA ASP A 207 12.93 -1.93 8.15
C ASP A 207 12.26 -1.14 7.02
N THR A 208 10.93 -1.04 7.05
CA THR A 208 10.20 -0.23 6.10
C THR A 208 10.54 1.26 6.24
N ILE A 209 10.59 1.78 7.47
CA ILE A 209 11.01 3.16 7.75
C ILE A 209 12.41 3.42 7.19
N ILE A 210 13.38 2.55 7.50
CA ILE A 210 14.77 2.68 7.05
C ILE A 210 14.86 2.59 5.51
N LYS A 211 14.10 1.67 4.90
CA LYS A 211 14.08 1.48 3.44
C LYS A 211 13.57 2.70 2.68
N TYR A 212 12.56 3.37 3.20
CA TYR A 212 11.91 4.52 2.53
C TYR A 212 12.46 5.86 3.00
N GLU A 213 13.37 5.85 3.94
CA GLU A 213 14.04 7.08 4.37
C GLU A 213 14.90 7.67 3.26
N HIS A 214 14.78 8.98 3.07
CA HIS A 214 15.61 9.78 2.17
C HIS A 214 15.93 11.11 2.84
N LYS A 215 17.21 11.39 3.09
CA LYS A 215 17.70 12.62 3.74
C LYS A 215 16.98 12.98 5.05
N GLY A 216 16.75 11.97 5.90
CA GLY A 216 16.09 12.12 7.19
C GLY A 216 14.57 12.22 7.12
N ARG A 217 13.95 11.89 5.98
CA ARG A 217 12.50 11.98 5.78
C ARG A 217 11.95 10.79 5.01
N ILE A 218 10.66 10.54 5.21
CA ILE A 218 9.87 9.59 4.42
C ILE A 218 8.83 10.38 3.61
N HIS A 219 8.78 10.11 2.32
CA HIS A 219 7.86 10.72 1.36
C HIS A 219 6.82 9.70 0.90
N ALA A 220 5.95 9.29 1.83
CA ALA A 220 4.91 8.32 1.54
C ALA A 220 3.89 8.86 0.54
N ASP A 221 3.32 7.97 -0.27
CA ASP A 221 2.18 8.30 -1.11
C ASP A 221 0.93 8.50 -0.26
N ILE A 222 0.21 9.58 -0.50
CA ILE A 222 -1.04 9.91 0.18
C ILE A 222 -2.16 9.68 -0.83
N ASN A 223 -2.97 8.65 -0.62
CA ASN A 223 -4.09 8.33 -1.50
C ASN A 223 -5.34 9.06 -1.00
N GLN A 224 -5.76 10.08 -1.75
CA GLN A 224 -6.95 10.87 -1.46
C GLN A 224 -8.23 10.12 -1.81
N ILE A 225 -8.22 9.37 -2.89
CA ILE A 225 -9.34 8.60 -3.41
C ILE A 225 -8.98 7.11 -3.49
N ARG A 226 -9.99 6.26 -3.62
CA ARG A 226 -9.79 4.84 -3.93
C ARG A 226 -9.23 4.67 -5.35
N SER A 227 -8.23 3.80 -5.48
CA SER A 227 -7.66 3.39 -6.77
C SER A 227 -7.19 1.93 -6.68
N ASP A 228 -6.74 1.38 -7.80
CA ASP A 228 -6.12 0.03 -7.84
C ASP A 228 -4.86 -0.07 -6.97
N GLN A 229 -4.26 1.06 -6.62
CA GLN A 229 -3.03 1.13 -5.82
C GLN A 229 -3.26 1.45 -4.33
N GLY A 230 -4.49 1.69 -3.92
CA GLY A 230 -4.82 2.03 -2.54
C GLY A 230 -6.02 2.96 -2.44
N GLY A 231 -6.17 3.62 -1.28
CA GLY A 231 -7.28 4.50 -1.00
C GLY A 231 -8.44 3.80 -0.30
N THR A 232 -9.44 4.57 0.08
CA THR A 232 -10.64 4.10 0.77
C THR A 232 -11.91 4.62 0.11
N VAL A 233 -13.02 3.89 0.23
CA VAL A 233 -14.34 4.33 -0.26
C VAL A 233 -14.95 5.40 0.66
N THR A 234 -14.43 5.51 1.89
CA THR A 234 -15.02 6.33 2.96
C THR A 234 -14.53 7.78 2.99
N GLY A 235 -13.75 8.22 2.01
CA GLY A 235 -13.13 9.56 2.00
C GLY A 235 -11.98 9.75 3.01
N ARG A 236 -11.56 8.70 3.72
CA ARG A 236 -10.34 8.75 4.54
C ARG A 236 -9.12 8.60 3.66
N PHE A 237 -8.07 9.36 3.97
CA PHE A 237 -6.77 9.12 3.33
C PHE A 237 -6.24 7.74 3.68
N SER A 238 -5.52 7.15 2.74
CA SER A 238 -4.64 6.02 3.04
C SER A 238 -3.21 6.31 2.60
N TYR A 239 -2.27 5.61 3.19
CA TYR A 239 -0.85 5.77 2.88
C TYR A 239 -0.29 4.50 2.27
N SER A 240 0.58 4.68 1.29
CA SER A 240 1.38 3.61 0.68
C SER A 240 2.82 4.08 0.45
N ASN A 241 3.72 3.15 0.28
CA ASN A 241 5.13 3.41 0.00
C ASN A 241 5.84 4.40 0.95
N PRO A 242 5.81 4.20 2.27
CA PRO A 242 5.20 3.14 3.06
C PRO A 242 3.83 3.49 3.64
N ASN A 243 3.11 2.47 4.16
CA ASN A 243 1.87 2.71 4.91
C ASN A 243 2.17 3.22 6.34
N LEU A 244 2.21 4.53 6.50
CA LEU A 244 2.50 5.18 7.79
C LEU A 244 1.39 5.02 8.83
N GLN A 245 0.17 4.63 8.43
CA GLN A 245 -0.96 4.45 9.35
C GLN A 245 -0.87 3.15 10.16
N GLN A 246 -0.02 2.21 9.75
CA GLN A 246 0.15 0.93 10.43
C GLN A 246 1.28 0.93 11.47
N ILE A 247 2.00 2.03 11.62
CA ILE A 247 3.07 2.14 12.62
C ILE A 247 2.43 2.06 14.01
N PRO A 248 2.86 1.10 14.87
CA PRO A 248 2.33 0.98 16.21
C PRO A 248 2.68 2.20 17.05
N ALA A 249 1.76 2.58 17.94
CA ALA A 249 1.97 3.65 18.92
C ALA A 249 2.94 3.23 20.03
#